data_fe889458fbd984ce722376d468a941a4
#
_entry.id   fe889458fbd984ce722376d468a941a4
#
_cell.length_a   1.000
_cell.length_b   1.000
_cell.length_c   1.000
_cell.angle_alpha   90.00
_cell.angle_beta   90.00
_cell.angle_gamma   90.00
#
_symmetry.space_group_name_H-M   'P 1'
#
loop_
_entity.id
_entity.type
_entity.pdbx_description
1 polymer ?
#
loop_
_entity_poly.entity_id
_entity_poly.type
_entity_poly.pdbx_seq_one_letter_code
_entity_poly.pdbx_strand_id
1 'polypeptide(L)'
;IAAKEDLKLIDENAKWIDERNKENVYSLNIDKFTAEKKRIEEISKKYKSISKYSNNLKFESLPYEVEAMKVDLSLKEKRQRWHESLTKDIYVEEAINVLDDLQSKETANKNVNVKKDKLVKF
;
A
#
# COMPACT_ATOMS: atom_id res chain seq x y z
N ILE A 1 11.80 1.18 -0.11
CA ILE A 1 12.26 0.91 1.26
C ILE A 1 11.18 1.32 2.27
N ALA A 2 10.58 2.52 2.16
CA ALA A 2 9.50 2.97 3.05
C ALA A 2 8.26 2.06 3.00
N ALA A 3 7.85 1.63 1.81
CA ALA A 3 6.71 0.72 1.63
C ALA A 3 6.88 -0.62 2.36
N LYS A 4 8.10 -1.15 2.45
CA LYS A 4 8.37 -2.39 3.21
C LYS A 4 8.23 -2.23 4.72
N GLU A 5 8.55 -1.06 5.26
CA GLU A 5 8.36 -0.77 6.69
C GLU A 5 6.88 -0.63 7.03
N ASP A 6 6.11 0.05 6.18
CA ASP A 6 4.67 0.19 6.35
C ASP A 6 3.95 -1.17 6.22
N LEU A 7 4.38 -2.03 5.30
CA LEU A 7 3.84 -3.40 5.17
C LEU A 7 4.14 -4.25 6.42
N LYS A 8 5.33 -4.13 7.00
CA LYS A 8 5.65 -4.78 8.29
C LYS A 8 4.77 -4.28 9.41
N LEU A 9 4.53 -2.96 9.45
CA LEU A 9 3.68 -2.35 10.46
C LEU A 9 2.23 -2.82 10.35
N ILE A 10 1.73 -3.07 9.12
CA ILE A 10 0.41 -3.66 8.88
C ILE A 10 0.35 -5.09 9.44
N ASP A 11 1.37 -5.92 9.17
CA ASP A 11 1.44 -7.29 9.67
C ASP A 11 1.53 -7.35 11.21
N GLU A 12 2.34 -6.47 11.82
CA GLU A 12 2.41 -6.31 13.28
C GLU A 12 1.06 -5.92 13.88
N ASN A 13 0.37 -4.98 13.24
CA ASN A 13 -0.95 -4.55 13.69
C ASN A 13 -1.98 -5.67 13.61
N ALA A 14 -1.96 -6.46 12.53
CA ALA A 14 -2.86 -7.60 12.37
C ALA A 14 -2.62 -8.66 13.46
N LYS A 15 -1.37 -8.98 13.75
CA LYS A 15 -0.99 -9.90 14.84
C LYS A 15 -1.44 -9.39 16.21
N TRP A 16 -1.20 -8.12 16.49
CA TRP A 16 -1.63 -7.49 17.75
C TRP A 16 -3.14 -7.52 17.95
N ILE A 17 -3.92 -7.28 16.87
CA ILE A 17 -5.39 -7.37 16.91
C ILE A 17 -5.84 -8.81 17.17
N ASP A 18 -5.21 -9.79 16.50
CA ASP A 18 -5.53 -11.21 16.69
C ASP A 18 -5.25 -11.68 18.12
N GLU A 19 -4.09 -11.31 18.68
CA GLU A 19 -3.75 -11.60 20.08
C GLU A 19 -4.75 -10.95 21.05
N ARG A 20 -5.08 -9.69 20.84
CA ARG A 20 -6.04 -8.96 21.66
C ARG A 20 -7.44 -9.56 21.62
N ASN A 21 -7.89 -10.05 20.47
CA ASN A 21 -9.19 -10.71 20.32
C ASN A 21 -9.26 -12.06 21.07
N LYS A 22 -8.13 -12.67 21.40
CA LYS A 22 -8.03 -13.89 22.21
C LYS A 22 -8.06 -13.60 23.71
N GLU A 23 -7.79 -12.35 24.13
CA GLU A 23 -7.85 -11.94 25.51
C GLU A 23 -9.31 -11.70 25.93
N ASN A 24 -9.85 -12.63 26.75
CA ASN A 24 -11.22 -12.57 27.23
C ASN A 24 -11.32 -12.21 28.71
N VAL A 25 -10.19 -11.92 29.40
CA VAL A 25 -10.12 -11.62 30.79
C VAL A 25 -9.74 -10.18 31.04
N TYR A 26 -10.60 -9.45 31.74
CA TYR A 26 -10.38 -8.04 32.07
C TYR A 26 -10.33 -7.87 33.57
N SER A 27 -9.44 -7.01 34.10
CA SER A 27 -9.37 -6.68 35.49
C SER A 27 -10.53 -5.76 35.88
N LEU A 28 -11.20 -6.08 36.98
CA LEU A 28 -12.21 -5.20 37.59
C LEU A 28 -11.58 -4.12 38.50
N ASN A 29 -10.26 -4.17 38.71
CA ASN A 29 -9.55 -3.13 39.42
C ASN A 29 -9.39 -1.90 38.54
N ILE A 30 -9.88 -0.74 38.98
CA ILE A 30 -9.92 0.50 38.22
C ILE A 30 -8.53 0.98 37.76
N ASP A 31 -7.52 0.84 38.64
CA ASP A 31 -6.15 1.29 38.33
C ASP A 31 -5.52 0.41 37.26
N LYS A 32 -5.69 -0.90 37.35
CA LYS A 32 -5.21 -1.85 36.34
C LYS A 32 -5.95 -1.66 35.00
N PHE A 33 -7.24 -1.47 35.01
CA PHE A 33 -8.04 -1.23 33.85
C PHE A 33 -7.63 0.07 33.14
N THR A 34 -7.43 1.15 33.89
CA THR A 34 -7.01 2.45 33.37
C THR A 34 -5.60 2.37 32.74
N ALA A 35 -4.67 1.67 33.41
CA ALA A 35 -3.32 1.46 32.90
C ALA A 35 -3.34 0.66 31.57
N GLU A 36 -4.13 -0.40 31.51
CA GLU A 36 -4.28 -1.22 30.30
C GLU A 36 -4.93 -0.42 29.14
N LYS A 37 -5.96 0.34 29.42
CA LYS A 37 -6.59 1.23 28.44
C LYS A 37 -5.59 2.23 27.88
N LYS A 38 -4.78 2.85 28.72
CA LYS A 38 -3.74 3.80 28.30
C LYS A 38 -2.69 3.12 27.41
N ARG A 39 -2.24 1.92 27.76
CA ARG A 39 -1.31 1.11 26.97
C ARG A 39 -1.89 0.81 25.59
N ILE A 40 -3.16 0.40 25.52
CA ILE A 40 -3.85 0.13 24.24
C ILE A 40 -3.93 1.39 23.37
N GLU A 41 -4.21 2.54 23.98
CA GLU A 41 -4.25 3.82 23.25
C GLU A 41 -2.89 4.21 22.67
N GLU A 42 -1.80 4.00 23.42
CA GLU A 42 -0.44 4.28 22.96
C GLU A 42 -0.04 3.37 21.78
N ILE A 43 -0.32 2.08 21.87
CA ILE A 43 -0.09 1.12 20.79
C ILE A 43 -0.95 1.47 19.56
N SER A 44 -2.22 1.79 19.78
CA SER A 44 -3.13 2.18 18.69
C SER A 44 -2.66 3.43 17.96
N LYS A 45 -2.06 4.40 18.66
CA LYS A 45 -1.47 5.59 18.04
C LYS A 45 -0.32 5.26 17.09
N LYS A 46 0.51 4.26 17.44
CA LYS A 46 1.58 3.77 16.56
C LYS A 46 1.03 3.32 15.19
N TYR A 47 -0.10 2.61 15.21
CA TYR A 47 -0.70 2.08 13.97
C TYR A 47 -1.58 3.09 13.22
N LYS A 48 -1.93 4.23 13.82
CA LYS A 48 -2.69 5.29 13.12
C LYS A 48 -1.91 5.91 11.96
N SER A 49 -0.59 5.79 11.94
CA SER A 49 0.22 6.23 10.81
C SER A 49 -0.12 5.51 9.51
N ILE A 50 -0.53 4.24 9.59
CA ILE A 50 -0.93 3.43 8.44
C ILE A 50 -2.13 4.08 7.72
N SER A 51 -3.12 4.58 8.48
CA SER A 51 -4.32 5.20 7.92
C SER A 51 -4.07 6.58 7.28
N LYS A 52 -2.91 7.18 7.54
CA LYS A 52 -2.47 8.46 6.96
C LYS A 52 -1.55 8.27 5.76
N TYR A 53 -1.29 7.03 5.37
CA TYR A 53 -0.46 6.72 4.22
C TYR A 53 -1.02 7.35 2.95
N SER A 54 -0.15 7.95 2.17
CA SER A 54 -0.45 8.47 0.84
C SER A 54 0.79 8.32 -0.04
N ASN A 55 0.63 7.77 -1.22
CA ASN A 55 1.68 7.69 -2.22
C ASN A 55 1.70 8.93 -3.12
N ASN A 56 2.77 9.08 -3.90
CA ASN A 56 2.95 10.17 -4.86
C ASN A 56 2.55 9.79 -6.29
N LEU A 57 1.85 8.67 -6.47
CA LEU A 57 1.41 8.18 -7.76
C LEU A 57 0.26 9.04 -8.29
N LYS A 58 0.25 9.25 -9.59
CA LYS A 58 -0.85 9.90 -10.31
C LYS A 58 -1.63 8.84 -11.06
N PHE A 59 -2.93 8.86 -10.88
CA PHE A 59 -3.85 7.95 -11.56
C PHE A 59 -4.69 8.73 -12.54
N GLU A 60 -4.73 8.26 -13.78
CA GLU A 60 -5.50 8.87 -14.86
C GLU A 60 -6.47 7.83 -15.44
N SER A 61 -7.64 8.30 -15.84
CA SER A 61 -8.61 7.45 -16.53
C SER A 61 -8.20 7.23 -17.97
N LEU A 62 -8.57 6.08 -18.52
CA LEU A 62 -8.32 5.77 -19.92
C LEU A 62 -9.11 6.70 -20.85
N PRO A 63 -8.64 6.96 -22.09
CA PRO A 63 -9.26 7.92 -22.99
C PRO A 63 -10.77 7.67 -23.22
N TYR A 64 -11.18 6.41 -23.38
CA TYR A 64 -12.58 6.06 -23.57
C TYR A 64 -13.45 6.33 -22.32
N GLU A 65 -12.85 6.19 -21.12
CA GLU A 65 -13.52 6.53 -19.85
C GLU A 65 -13.70 8.04 -19.69
N VAL A 66 -12.70 8.82 -20.12
CA VAL A 66 -12.76 10.29 -20.11
C VAL A 66 -13.93 10.78 -20.98
N GLU A 67 -14.13 10.18 -22.15
CA GLU A 67 -15.29 10.49 -23.00
C GLU A 67 -16.63 10.14 -22.30
N ALA A 68 -16.73 8.98 -21.67
CA ALA A 68 -17.91 8.57 -20.92
C ALA A 68 -18.21 9.52 -19.74
N MET A 69 -17.17 9.99 -19.04
CA MET A 69 -17.29 10.91 -17.91
C MET A 69 -17.77 12.33 -18.32
N LYS A 70 -17.64 12.71 -19.59
CA LYS A 70 -18.19 13.98 -20.08
C LYS A 70 -19.71 14.00 -20.07
N VAL A 71 -20.32 12.83 -20.25
CA VAL A 71 -21.78 12.65 -20.32
C VAL A 71 -22.36 12.26 -18.97
N ASP A 72 -21.61 11.48 -18.18
CA ASP A 72 -22.07 10.96 -16.89
C ASP A 72 -21.22 11.51 -15.74
N LEU A 73 -21.78 12.51 -15.04
CA LEU A 73 -21.17 13.13 -13.86
C LEU A 73 -21.02 12.15 -12.70
N SER A 74 -21.94 11.21 -12.53
CA SER A 74 -21.87 10.19 -11.48
C SER A 74 -20.68 9.27 -11.69
N LEU A 75 -20.42 8.90 -12.93
CA LEU A 75 -19.23 8.11 -13.30
C LEU A 75 -17.96 8.89 -13.01
N LYS A 76 -17.90 10.16 -13.32
CA LYS A 76 -16.76 11.04 -13.03
C LYS A 76 -16.46 11.10 -11.53
N GLU A 77 -17.46 11.29 -10.68
CA GLU A 77 -17.29 11.31 -9.23
C GLU A 77 -16.84 9.98 -8.66
N LYS A 78 -17.38 8.86 -9.18
CA LYS A 78 -16.96 7.52 -8.78
C LYS A 78 -15.51 7.25 -9.13
N ARG A 79 -15.06 7.63 -10.33
CA ARG A 79 -13.68 7.51 -10.77
C ARG A 79 -12.72 8.36 -9.95
N GLN A 80 -13.10 9.58 -9.63
CA GLN A 80 -12.30 10.45 -8.79
C GLN A 80 -12.09 9.85 -7.40
N ARG A 81 -13.17 9.40 -6.75
CA ARG A 81 -13.08 8.73 -5.44
C ARG A 81 -12.22 7.46 -5.49
N TRP A 82 -12.32 6.71 -6.59
CA TRP A 82 -11.48 5.53 -6.77
C TRP A 82 -9.99 5.90 -6.91
N HIS A 83 -9.64 6.90 -7.71
CA HIS A 83 -8.26 7.39 -7.82
C HIS A 83 -7.71 7.88 -6.47
N GLU A 84 -8.51 8.59 -5.70
CA GLU A 84 -8.14 9.01 -4.33
C GLU A 84 -7.90 7.81 -3.39
N SER A 85 -8.68 6.75 -3.54
CA SER A 85 -8.46 5.51 -2.79
C SER A 85 -7.16 4.82 -3.18
N LEU A 86 -6.82 4.78 -4.48
CA LEU A 86 -5.57 4.20 -4.97
C LEU A 86 -4.33 4.96 -4.46
N THR A 87 -4.42 6.27 -4.25
CA THR A 87 -3.32 7.05 -3.67
C THR A 87 -3.05 6.72 -2.21
N LYS A 88 -4.00 6.09 -1.52
CA LYS A 88 -3.89 5.67 -0.12
C LYS A 88 -3.61 4.18 0.03
N ASP A 89 -3.48 3.47 -1.08
CA ASP A 89 -3.27 2.02 -1.10
C ASP A 89 -1.79 1.68 -1.26
N ILE A 90 -1.20 1.19 -0.18
CA ILE A 90 0.21 0.80 -0.15
C ILE A 90 0.51 -0.41 -1.05
N TYR A 91 -0.46 -1.31 -1.21
CA TYR A 91 -0.28 -2.51 -2.05
C TYR A 91 -0.21 -2.15 -3.54
N VAL A 92 -0.95 -1.12 -3.97
CA VAL A 92 -0.87 -0.59 -5.34
C VAL A 92 0.51 -0.01 -5.61
N GLU A 93 1.08 0.76 -4.69
CA GLU A 93 2.42 1.31 -4.84
C GLU A 93 3.47 0.20 -4.91
N GLU A 94 3.40 -0.80 -4.03
CA GLU A 94 4.35 -1.91 -4.04
C GLU A 94 4.22 -2.77 -5.31
N ALA A 95 3.01 -3.00 -5.81
CA ALA A 95 2.79 -3.69 -7.08
C ALA A 95 3.42 -2.95 -8.27
N ILE A 96 3.33 -1.63 -8.30
CA ILE A 96 3.96 -0.80 -9.33
C ILE A 96 5.48 -0.87 -9.22
N ASN A 97 6.04 -0.82 -8.02
CA ASN A 97 7.48 -0.96 -7.79
C ASN A 97 8.00 -2.32 -8.28
N VAL A 98 7.27 -3.40 -8.03
CA VAL A 98 7.61 -4.74 -8.52
C VAL A 98 7.60 -4.81 -10.05
N LEU A 99 6.61 -4.19 -10.70
CA LEU A 99 6.54 -4.13 -12.16
C LEU A 99 7.70 -3.33 -12.76
N ASP A 100 8.08 -2.22 -12.15
CA ASP A 100 9.21 -1.40 -12.57
C ASP A 100 10.53 -2.17 -12.45
N ASP A 101 10.73 -2.87 -11.35
CA ASP A 101 11.89 -3.75 -11.15
C ASP A 101 11.97 -4.86 -12.20
N LEU A 102 10.85 -5.46 -12.59
CA LEU A 102 10.79 -6.49 -13.64
C LEU A 102 11.16 -5.91 -15.00
N GLN A 103 10.62 -4.76 -15.37
CA GLN A 103 10.93 -4.09 -16.64
C GLN A 103 12.42 -3.70 -16.71
N SER A 104 12.98 -3.22 -15.62
CA SER A 104 14.39 -2.85 -15.54
C SER A 104 15.30 -4.06 -15.77
N LYS A 105 14.96 -5.22 -15.21
CA LYS A 105 15.69 -6.49 -15.41
C LYS A 105 15.57 -7.00 -16.83
N GLU A 106 14.41 -6.93 -17.46
CA GLU A 106 14.22 -7.34 -18.84
C GLU A 106 15.03 -6.46 -19.82
N THR A 107 15.06 -5.16 -19.59
CA THR A 107 15.83 -4.22 -20.39
C THR A 107 17.33 -4.50 -20.28
N ALA A 108 17.82 -4.79 -19.07
CA ALA A 108 19.21 -5.16 -18.84
C ALA A 108 19.59 -6.48 -19.56
N ASN A 109 18.72 -7.50 -19.51
CA ASN A 109 18.93 -8.77 -20.20
C ASN A 109 18.92 -8.63 -21.73
N LYS A 110 18.04 -7.81 -22.30
CA LYS A 110 18.03 -7.53 -23.74
C LYS A 110 19.33 -6.85 -24.19
N ASN A 111 19.85 -5.91 -23.40
CA ASN A 111 21.11 -5.24 -23.71
C ASN A 111 22.32 -6.16 -23.64
N VAL A 112 22.32 -7.15 -22.73
CA VAL A 112 23.38 -8.17 -22.63
C VAL A 112 23.35 -9.12 -23.84
N ASN A 113 22.17 -9.52 -24.29
CA ASN A 113 22.02 -10.40 -25.47
C ASN A 113 22.45 -9.69 -26.77
N VAL A 114 22.09 -8.42 -26.93
CA VAL A 114 22.54 -7.62 -28.10
C VAL A 114 24.06 -7.46 -28.12
N LYS A 115 24.71 -7.34 -26.96
CA LYS A 115 26.18 -7.30 -26.88
C LYS A 115 26.82 -8.66 -27.21
N LYS A 116 26.20 -9.78 -26.82
CA LYS A 116 26.67 -11.13 -27.16
C LYS A 116 26.56 -11.40 -28.66
N ASP A 117 25.46 -11.03 -29.28
CA ASP A 117 25.26 -11.20 -30.73
C ASP A 117 26.24 -10.38 -31.59
N LYS A 118 26.67 -9.21 -31.08
CA LYS A 118 27.72 -8.42 -31.73
C LYS A 118 29.13 -9.00 -31.60
N LEU A 119 29.39 -9.86 -30.64
CA LEU A 119 30.68 -10.52 -30.37
C LEU A 119 30.86 -11.82 -31.16
N VAL A 120 29.84 -12.35 -31.81
CA VAL A 120 29.85 -13.63 -32.55
C VAL A 120 29.94 -13.44 -34.07
N LYS A 121 30.29 -12.27 -34.58
CA LYS A 121 30.60 -12.07 -36.00
C LYS A 121 32.09 -11.99 -36.23
N PHE A 122 32.70 -13.14 -36.20
CA PHE A 122 33.95 -13.45 -36.89
C PHE A 122 33.73 -14.61 -37.82
#